data_b4ee01300dd2da654066f73ccd6b280c
#
_entry.id   b4ee01300dd2da654066f73ccd6b280c
#
_cell.length_a   1.000
_cell.length_b   1.000
_cell.length_c   1.000
_cell.angle_alpha   90.00
_cell.angle_beta   90.00
_cell.angle_gamma   90.00
#
_symmetry.space_group_name_H-M   'P 1'
#
loop_
_entity.id
_entity.type
_entity.pdbx_description
1 polymer ?
#
loop_
_entity_poly.entity_id
_entity_poly.type
_entity_poly.pdbx_seq_one_letter_code
_entity_poly.pdbx_strand_id
1 'polypeptide(L)'
;MHSSRCASRSAVAAAAALFASAAAQPLLAADDGLYLSGALGAAQQNYDLSIFDAHGSQTGYKFALGFRPIDLLAAEVSYIDFGRAFNGINYADTNAVGAFALAFLPIPLVDVYGKVGLAEWRTDAQSPGFGFHRTGADVAYGAGVGTNWGNIGVRVEYERYEVSHSNDMGMASVGVVWAFL
;
A
#
# COMPACT_ATOMS: atom_id res chain seq x y z
N MET A 1 -4.66 -20.11 22.65
CA MET A 1 -4.00 -19.47 21.51
C MET A 1 -4.87 -18.33 20.98
N HIS A 2 -5.11 -17.25 21.79
CA HIS A 2 -6.08 -16.19 21.41
C HIS A 2 -5.57 -14.76 21.64
N SER A 3 -4.25 -14.56 21.91
CA SER A 3 -3.73 -13.24 22.31
C SER A 3 -3.04 -12.43 21.19
N SER A 4 -2.69 -13.04 20.06
CA SER A 4 -1.92 -12.35 19.00
C SER A 4 -2.76 -11.50 18.02
N ARG A 5 -4.08 -11.72 17.96
CA ARG A 5 -4.97 -11.00 17.03
C ARG A 5 -5.36 -9.59 17.50
N CYS A 6 -5.20 -9.29 18.78
CA CYS A 6 -5.57 -7.98 19.32
C CYS A 6 -4.46 -6.93 19.14
N ALA A 7 -3.20 -7.35 19.10
CA ALA A 7 -2.05 -6.44 19.01
C ALA A 7 -1.89 -5.80 17.62
N SER A 8 -2.22 -6.52 16.53
CA SER A 8 -2.04 -5.97 15.17
C SER A 8 -3.09 -4.91 14.83
N ARG A 9 -4.33 -5.13 15.26
CA ARG A 9 -5.41 -4.13 15.08
C ARG A 9 -5.15 -2.84 15.85
N SER A 10 -4.50 -2.94 17.00
CA SER A 10 -4.13 -1.79 17.81
C SER A 10 -3.00 -0.98 17.21
N ALA A 11 -2.05 -1.62 16.49
CA ALA A 11 -0.93 -0.92 15.86
C ALA A 11 -1.37 -0.09 14.64
N VAL A 12 -2.25 -0.63 13.79
CA VAL A 12 -2.79 0.10 12.64
C VAL A 12 -3.72 1.24 13.10
N ALA A 13 -4.55 0.99 14.13
CA ALA A 13 -5.41 2.02 14.72
C ALA A 13 -4.62 3.12 15.42
N ALA A 14 -3.49 2.80 16.06
CA ALA A 14 -2.60 3.77 16.70
C ALA A 14 -1.86 4.63 15.67
N ALA A 15 -1.44 4.06 14.53
CA ALA A 15 -0.84 4.81 13.44
C ALA A 15 -1.87 5.79 12.81
N ALA A 16 -3.12 5.37 12.62
CA ALA A 16 -4.18 6.24 12.12
C ALA A 16 -4.54 7.37 13.10
N ALA A 17 -4.51 7.11 14.41
CA ALA A 17 -4.77 8.11 15.45
C ALA A 17 -3.65 9.16 15.58
N LEU A 18 -2.39 8.76 15.36
CA LEU A 18 -1.25 9.70 15.30
C LEU A 18 -1.35 10.66 14.11
N PHE A 19 -1.87 10.17 12.97
CA PHE A 19 -2.13 11.01 11.80
C PHE A 19 -3.19 12.09 12.07
N ALA A 20 -4.26 11.73 12.74
CA ALA A 20 -5.36 12.66 13.03
C ALA A 20 -4.97 13.79 13.97
N SER A 21 -4.00 13.56 14.87
CA SER A 21 -3.53 14.59 15.81
C SER A 21 -2.49 15.54 15.21
N ALA A 22 -1.75 15.12 14.17
CA ALA A 22 -0.77 15.96 13.48
C ALA A 22 -1.43 16.95 12.49
N ALA A 23 -2.64 16.68 12.03
CA ALA A 23 -3.38 17.53 11.09
C ALA A 23 -3.94 18.84 11.70
N ALA A 24 -3.77 19.08 12.99
CA ALA A 24 -4.35 20.23 13.69
C ALA A 24 -3.43 21.46 13.80
N GLN A 25 -2.25 21.46 13.16
CA GLN A 25 -1.34 22.59 13.15
C GLN A 25 -1.47 23.40 11.85
N PRO A 26 -1.50 24.75 11.88
CA PRO A 26 -1.50 25.54 10.66
C PRO A 26 -0.14 25.42 9.97
N LEU A 27 -0.10 24.71 8.86
CA LEU A 27 1.07 24.51 8.01
C LEU A 27 1.27 25.74 7.11
N LEU A 28 2.40 26.36 7.28
CA LEU A 28 2.93 27.40 6.40
C LEU A 28 4.04 26.76 5.57
N ALA A 29 3.78 26.48 4.30
CA ALA A 29 4.74 26.41 3.20
C ALA A 29 4.36 25.34 2.14
N ALA A 30 4.63 25.65 0.91
CA ALA A 30 3.99 25.18 -0.32
C ALA A 30 4.33 23.75 -0.80
N ASP A 31 5.25 23.02 -0.18
CA ASP A 31 5.61 21.66 -0.58
C ASP A 31 5.38 20.62 0.54
N ASP A 32 5.11 21.07 1.74
CA ASP A 32 4.88 20.27 2.92
C ASP A 32 3.39 20.26 3.27
N GLY A 33 2.75 19.10 3.32
CA GLY A 33 1.34 19.07 3.65
C GLY A 33 0.68 17.72 3.47
N LEU A 34 -0.64 17.77 3.50
CA LEU A 34 -1.48 16.62 3.20
C LEU A 34 -1.57 16.39 1.69
N TYR A 35 -1.49 15.16 1.27
CA TYR A 35 -1.74 14.76 -0.11
C TYR A 35 -2.62 13.52 -0.20
N LEU A 36 -3.39 13.46 -1.28
CA LEU A 36 -4.16 12.30 -1.68
C LEU A 36 -3.56 11.71 -2.96
N SER A 37 -3.52 10.42 -3.08
CA SER A 37 -3.10 9.79 -4.33
C SER A 37 -4.00 8.65 -4.74
N GLY A 38 -4.12 8.48 -6.06
CA GLY A 38 -4.77 7.34 -6.69
C GLY A 38 -3.85 6.75 -7.74
N ALA A 39 -3.73 5.43 -7.76
CA ALA A 39 -2.87 4.72 -8.71
C ALA A 39 -3.55 3.47 -9.26
N LEU A 40 -3.16 3.11 -10.49
CA LEU A 40 -3.46 1.84 -11.12
C LEU A 40 -2.15 1.09 -11.35
N GLY A 41 -2.17 -0.23 -11.23
CA GLY A 41 -0.95 -1.01 -11.38
C GLY A 41 -1.19 -2.45 -11.75
N ALA A 42 -0.07 -3.11 -12.07
CA ALA A 42 0.00 -4.54 -12.28
C ALA A 42 0.47 -5.21 -10.98
N ALA A 43 -0.38 -6.01 -10.39
CA ALA A 43 -0.06 -6.83 -9.24
C ALA A 43 0.40 -8.21 -9.70
N GLN A 44 1.49 -8.69 -9.13
CA GLN A 44 1.98 -10.05 -9.30
C GLN A 44 1.74 -10.79 -7.99
N GLN A 45 0.97 -11.85 -8.05
CA GLN A 45 0.69 -12.72 -6.93
C GLN A 45 1.24 -14.11 -7.28
N ASN A 46 2.28 -14.55 -6.60
CA ASN A 46 2.81 -15.89 -6.74
C ASN A 46 2.23 -16.75 -5.61
N TYR A 47 1.24 -17.56 -5.92
CA TYR A 47 0.73 -18.56 -4.98
C TYR A 47 1.38 -19.91 -5.27
N ASP A 48 2.29 -20.33 -4.40
CA ASP A 48 2.87 -21.68 -4.40
C ASP A 48 2.06 -22.57 -3.43
N LEU A 49 0.85 -22.88 -3.83
CA LEU A 49 0.08 -23.97 -3.22
C LEU A 49 0.28 -25.19 -4.11
N SER A 50 0.83 -26.27 -3.56
CA SER A 50 1.18 -27.54 -4.24
C SER A 50 0.06 -28.19 -5.09
N ILE A 51 -1.07 -27.54 -5.24
CA ILE A 51 -2.24 -27.95 -6.02
C ILE A 51 -2.70 -26.85 -7.01
N PHE A 52 -2.18 -25.60 -6.93
CA PHE A 52 -2.63 -24.48 -7.75
C PHE A 52 -1.46 -23.56 -8.14
N ASP A 53 -0.96 -23.72 -9.35
CA ASP A 53 -0.10 -22.73 -10.01
C ASP A 53 -0.99 -21.65 -10.64
N ALA A 54 -1.18 -20.53 -9.96
CA ALA A 54 -1.81 -19.35 -10.55
C ALA A 54 -0.75 -18.29 -10.79
N HIS A 55 -0.25 -18.22 -12.01
CA HIS A 55 0.62 -17.13 -12.47
C HIS A 55 -0.25 -16.15 -13.26
N GLY A 56 -0.49 -14.96 -12.70
CA GLY A 56 -1.28 -13.95 -13.38
C GLY A 56 -0.88 -12.53 -12.94
N SER A 57 -0.62 -11.67 -13.93
CA SER A 57 -0.60 -10.23 -13.69
C SER A 57 -2.05 -9.74 -13.64
N GLN A 58 -2.46 -9.17 -12.51
CA GLN A 58 -3.79 -8.61 -12.29
C GLN A 58 -3.71 -7.09 -12.25
N THR A 59 -4.76 -6.44 -12.74
CA THR A 59 -4.87 -4.99 -12.58
C THR A 59 -5.37 -4.69 -11.18
N GLY A 60 -4.54 -4.00 -10.40
CA GLY A 60 -4.89 -3.51 -9.06
C GLY A 60 -5.05 -2.00 -9.06
N TYR A 61 -5.65 -1.48 -7.99
CA TYR A 61 -5.70 -0.04 -7.73
C TYR A 61 -5.29 0.26 -6.29
N LYS A 62 -4.82 1.49 -6.10
CA LYS A 62 -4.37 1.97 -4.79
C LYS A 62 -4.88 3.39 -4.56
N PHE A 63 -5.33 3.64 -3.34
CA PHE A 63 -5.57 4.98 -2.82
C PHE A 63 -4.71 5.20 -1.60
N ALA A 64 -4.14 6.40 -1.47
CA ALA A 64 -3.36 6.72 -0.30
C ALA A 64 -3.58 8.16 0.14
N LEU A 65 -3.56 8.34 1.45
CA LEU A 65 -3.53 9.63 2.13
C LEU A 65 -2.17 9.75 2.81
N GLY A 66 -1.43 10.80 2.50
CA GLY A 66 -0.11 11.05 3.04
C GLY A 66 0.01 12.42 3.68
N PHE A 67 0.98 12.54 4.55
CA PHE A 67 1.40 13.75 5.21
C PHE A 67 2.92 13.88 5.12
N ARG A 68 3.40 14.96 4.50
CA ARG A 68 4.81 15.29 4.31
C ARG A 68 5.14 16.53 5.16
N PRO A 69 5.62 16.35 6.40
CA PRO A 69 5.96 17.48 7.28
C PRO A 69 7.23 18.23 6.87
N ILE A 70 8.11 17.58 6.12
CA ILE A 70 9.38 18.12 5.61
C ILE A 70 9.71 17.47 4.27
N ASP A 71 10.55 18.12 3.47
CA ASP A 71 10.96 17.63 2.13
C ASP A 71 11.52 16.21 2.11
N LEU A 72 12.13 15.77 3.22
CA LEU A 72 12.83 14.49 3.31
C LEU A 72 11.96 13.34 3.78
N LEU A 73 10.86 13.60 4.50
CA LEU A 73 10.08 12.55 5.16
C LEU A 73 8.58 12.74 4.96
N ALA A 74 7.89 11.63 4.73
CA ALA A 74 6.44 11.58 4.77
C ALA A 74 5.95 10.32 5.49
N ALA A 75 4.69 10.36 5.88
CA ALA A 75 3.96 9.19 6.34
C ALA A 75 2.71 9.02 5.47
N GLU A 76 2.37 7.79 5.13
CA GLU A 76 1.28 7.45 4.21
C GLU A 76 0.43 6.30 4.78
N VAL A 77 -0.88 6.42 4.67
CA VAL A 77 -1.80 5.29 4.85
C VAL A 77 -2.41 4.98 3.50
N SER A 78 -2.39 3.71 3.10
CA SER A 78 -2.89 3.29 1.81
C SER A 78 -3.87 2.14 1.91
N TYR A 79 -4.85 2.14 1.02
CA TYR A 79 -5.70 1.00 0.68
C TYR A 79 -5.30 0.49 -0.69
N ILE A 80 -5.11 -0.81 -0.80
CA ILE A 80 -4.67 -1.47 -2.01
C ILE A 80 -5.61 -2.63 -2.29
N ASP A 81 -6.08 -2.71 -3.52
CA ASP A 81 -6.78 -3.84 -4.08
C ASP A 81 -5.89 -4.44 -5.17
N PHE A 82 -5.45 -5.67 -4.97
CA PHE A 82 -4.57 -6.37 -5.91
C PHE A 82 -5.32 -6.98 -7.09
N GLY A 83 -6.64 -6.75 -7.14
CA GLY A 83 -7.50 -7.33 -8.16
C GLY A 83 -7.84 -8.79 -7.89
N ARG A 84 -8.62 -9.35 -8.80
CA ARG A 84 -9.15 -10.71 -8.69
C ARG A 84 -8.37 -11.66 -9.59
N ALA A 85 -7.70 -12.64 -8.98
CA ALA A 85 -7.06 -13.74 -9.71
C ALA A 85 -8.08 -14.83 -10.04
N PHE A 86 -8.12 -15.26 -11.29
CA PHE A 86 -8.99 -16.34 -11.76
C PHE A 86 -8.16 -17.55 -12.18
N ASN A 87 -8.59 -18.73 -11.76
CA ASN A 87 -8.10 -20.01 -12.28
C ASN A 87 -9.29 -20.93 -12.49
N GLY A 88 -9.84 -20.92 -13.69
CA GLY A 88 -11.06 -21.66 -14.02
C GLY A 88 -12.27 -21.16 -13.27
N ILE A 89 -12.87 -22.00 -12.42
CA ILE A 89 -14.03 -21.69 -11.58
C ILE A 89 -13.66 -21.14 -10.18
N ASN A 90 -12.35 -21.09 -9.89
CA ASN A 90 -11.83 -20.58 -8.61
C ASN A 90 -11.41 -19.13 -8.76
N TYR A 91 -11.66 -18.32 -7.73
CA TYR A 91 -11.15 -16.96 -7.68
C TYR A 91 -10.57 -16.63 -6.30
N ALA A 92 -9.58 -15.75 -6.30
CA ALA A 92 -9.01 -15.18 -5.10
C ALA A 92 -9.03 -13.64 -5.22
N ASP A 93 -9.54 -12.99 -4.20
CA ASP A 93 -9.63 -11.54 -4.07
C ASP A 93 -8.73 -11.12 -2.91
N THR A 94 -7.80 -10.20 -3.15
CA THR A 94 -6.85 -9.78 -2.11
C THR A 94 -6.82 -8.26 -2.02
N ASN A 95 -7.03 -7.76 -0.81
CA ASN A 95 -6.87 -6.35 -0.49
C ASN A 95 -5.98 -6.15 0.74
N ALA A 96 -5.39 -4.97 0.87
CA ALA A 96 -4.55 -4.61 2.00
C ALA A 96 -4.77 -3.16 2.43
N VAL A 97 -4.55 -2.91 3.72
CA VAL A 97 -4.42 -1.57 4.29
C VAL A 97 -3.04 -1.46 4.90
N GLY A 98 -2.27 -0.46 4.50
CA GLY A 98 -0.90 -0.28 4.98
C GLY A 98 -0.66 1.11 5.56
N ALA A 99 0.33 1.18 6.45
CA ALA A 99 0.88 2.42 6.97
C ALA A 99 2.39 2.43 6.72
N PHE A 100 2.89 3.49 6.08
CA PHE A 100 4.24 3.60 5.57
C PHE A 100 4.92 4.87 6.05
N ALA A 101 6.22 4.78 6.30
CA ALA A 101 7.14 5.91 6.34
C ALA A 101 7.85 6.01 4.99
N LEU A 102 7.97 7.21 4.45
CA LEU A 102 8.65 7.50 3.19
C LEU A 102 9.85 8.39 3.47
N ALA A 103 10.96 8.09 2.79
CA ALA A 103 12.17 8.91 2.81
C ALA A 103 12.50 9.35 1.38
N PHE A 104 12.62 10.65 1.17
CA PHE A 104 12.86 11.28 -0.13
C PHE A 104 14.32 11.68 -0.28
N LEU A 105 14.84 11.54 -1.48
CA LEU A 105 16.12 12.11 -1.88
C LEU A 105 15.91 13.54 -2.36
N PRO A 106 16.73 14.52 -1.91
CA PRO A 106 16.58 15.93 -2.31
C PRO A 106 17.12 16.16 -3.73
N ILE A 107 16.38 15.71 -4.74
CA ILE A 107 16.72 15.88 -6.15
C ILE A 107 15.78 16.94 -6.73
N PRO A 108 16.29 18.03 -7.31
CA PRO A 108 15.40 19.03 -7.91
C PRO A 108 14.54 18.45 -9.02
N LEU A 109 13.26 18.83 -9.06
CA LEU A 109 12.26 18.47 -10.09
C LEU A 109 11.79 17.02 -10.08
N VAL A 110 12.43 16.13 -9.32
CA VAL A 110 12.10 14.72 -9.29
C VAL A 110 12.10 14.23 -7.84
N ASP A 111 11.00 13.69 -7.40
CA ASP A 111 10.89 13.00 -6.11
C ASP A 111 11.32 11.54 -6.30
N VAL A 112 12.47 11.16 -5.76
CA VAL A 112 12.88 9.75 -5.64
C VAL A 112 12.79 9.38 -4.18
N TYR A 113 12.10 8.29 -3.85
CA TYR A 113 11.88 7.91 -2.47
C TYR A 113 11.84 6.40 -2.28
N GLY A 114 12.20 6.00 -1.06
CA GLY A 114 11.93 4.67 -0.54
C GLY A 114 10.82 4.73 0.50
N LYS A 115 10.10 3.65 0.65
CA LYS A 115 9.07 3.50 1.68
C LYS A 115 9.16 2.15 2.37
N VAL A 116 8.82 2.14 3.66
CA VAL A 116 8.75 0.93 4.49
C VAL A 116 7.60 1.08 5.46
N GLY A 117 6.90 -0.01 5.72
CA GLY A 117 5.76 0.02 6.60
C GLY A 117 5.22 -1.36 6.96
N LEU A 118 4.02 -1.35 7.51
CA LEU A 118 3.25 -2.55 7.84
C LEU A 118 1.95 -2.53 7.05
N ALA A 119 1.59 -3.66 6.49
CA ALA A 119 0.33 -3.83 5.79
C ALA A 119 -0.46 -5.00 6.39
N GLU A 120 -1.72 -4.75 6.69
CA GLU A 120 -2.70 -5.80 7.01
C GLU A 120 -3.41 -6.19 5.71
N TRP A 121 -3.29 -7.44 5.32
CA TRP A 121 -3.89 -7.97 4.12
C TRP A 121 -5.01 -8.97 4.44
N ARG A 122 -5.97 -9.05 3.51
CA ARG A 122 -7.08 -9.99 3.55
C ARG A 122 -7.24 -10.64 2.20
N THR A 123 -7.28 -11.96 2.19
CA THR A 123 -7.55 -12.77 1.00
C THR A 123 -8.80 -13.60 1.22
N ASP A 124 -9.74 -13.46 0.30
CA ASP A 124 -10.94 -14.26 0.19
C ASP A 124 -10.82 -15.15 -1.06
N ALA A 125 -10.71 -16.46 -0.88
CA ALA A 125 -10.67 -17.42 -1.97
C ALA A 125 -11.91 -18.30 -1.94
N GLN A 126 -12.52 -18.52 -3.10
CA GLN A 126 -13.68 -19.39 -3.27
C GLN A 126 -13.43 -20.44 -4.36
N SER A 127 -13.80 -21.68 -4.03
CA SER A 127 -13.85 -22.83 -4.90
C SER A 127 -15.20 -23.55 -4.70
N PRO A 128 -15.76 -24.27 -5.67
CA PRO A 128 -16.99 -25.04 -5.47
C PRO A 128 -16.86 -26.01 -4.29
N GLY A 129 -17.59 -25.72 -3.20
CA GLY A 129 -17.59 -26.52 -1.97
C GLY A 129 -16.64 -26.11 -0.86
N PHE A 130 -15.72 -25.12 -1.08
CA PHE A 130 -14.81 -24.63 -0.04
C PHE A 130 -14.56 -23.14 -0.19
N GLY A 131 -14.67 -22.39 0.92
CA GLY A 131 -14.28 -20.99 1.04
C GLY A 131 -13.15 -20.85 2.06
N PHE A 132 -12.09 -20.11 1.71
CA PHE A 132 -11.01 -19.76 2.64
C PHE A 132 -11.01 -18.26 2.88
N HIS A 133 -10.86 -17.90 4.15
CA HIS A 133 -10.64 -16.52 4.58
C HIS A 133 -9.31 -16.45 5.34
N ARG A 134 -8.38 -15.64 4.86
CA ARG A 134 -7.08 -15.43 5.49
C ARG A 134 -6.83 -13.95 5.72
N THR A 135 -6.29 -13.63 6.88
CA THR A 135 -5.81 -12.28 7.21
C THR A 135 -4.43 -12.37 7.84
N GLY A 136 -3.56 -11.43 7.53
CA GLY A 136 -2.24 -11.32 8.13
C GLY A 136 -1.80 -9.87 8.18
N ALA A 137 -0.72 -9.61 8.91
CA ALA A 137 -0.06 -8.32 8.95
C ALA A 137 1.42 -8.57 8.78
N ASP A 138 2.00 -7.99 7.75
CA ASP A 138 3.38 -8.23 7.35
C ASP A 138 4.09 -6.92 6.98
N VAL A 139 5.42 -6.98 6.88
CA VAL A 139 6.24 -5.86 6.43
C VAL A 139 6.02 -5.65 4.94
N ALA A 140 5.89 -4.39 4.56
CA ALA A 140 5.85 -3.96 3.17
C ALA A 140 6.87 -2.86 2.94
N TYR A 141 7.51 -2.87 1.78
CA TYR A 141 8.48 -1.87 1.38
C TYR A 141 8.39 -1.61 -0.13
N GLY A 142 8.95 -0.50 -0.54
CA GLY A 142 8.92 -0.12 -1.95
C GLY A 142 9.79 1.08 -2.25
N ALA A 143 9.79 1.45 -3.50
CA ALA A 143 10.44 2.65 -4.00
C ALA A 143 9.59 3.30 -5.08
N GLY A 144 9.74 4.60 -5.23
CA GLY A 144 9.01 5.35 -6.25
C GLY A 144 9.80 6.52 -6.78
N VAL A 145 9.36 6.97 -7.95
CA VAL A 145 9.81 8.18 -8.59
C VAL A 145 8.60 8.98 -9.06
N GLY A 146 8.63 10.28 -8.85
CA GLY A 146 7.54 11.17 -9.24
C GLY A 146 8.03 12.55 -9.61
N THR A 147 7.13 13.36 -10.10
CA THR A 147 7.34 14.77 -10.36
C THR A 147 6.04 15.53 -10.12
N ASN A 148 6.15 16.76 -9.65
CA ASN A 148 5.04 17.60 -9.30
C ASN A 148 5.01 18.88 -10.15
N TRP A 149 3.81 19.30 -10.54
CA TRP A 149 3.52 20.58 -11.20
C TRP A 149 2.46 21.32 -10.38
N GLY A 150 2.91 22.20 -9.50
CA GLY A 150 2.02 22.80 -8.51
C GLY A 150 1.42 21.75 -7.58
N ASN A 151 0.12 21.73 -7.46
CA ASN A 151 -0.59 20.82 -6.56
C ASN A 151 -0.84 19.42 -7.13
N ILE A 152 -0.49 19.16 -8.37
CA ILE A 152 -0.71 17.86 -9.03
C ILE A 152 0.63 17.25 -9.40
N GLY A 153 0.79 15.98 -9.10
CA GLY A 153 1.96 15.21 -9.47
C GLY A 153 1.59 13.87 -10.10
N VAL A 154 2.58 13.24 -10.72
CA VAL A 154 2.51 11.85 -11.15
C VAL A 154 3.62 11.07 -10.50
N ARG A 155 3.37 9.81 -10.18
CA ARG A 155 4.36 8.92 -9.58
C ARG A 155 4.28 7.51 -10.15
N VAL A 156 5.43 6.86 -10.22
CA VAL A 156 5.56 5.44 -10.52
C VAL A 156 6.16 4.78 -9.29
N GLU A 157 5.58 3.69 -8.84
CA GLU A 157 6.00 2.98 -7.63
C GLU A 157 6.12 1.49 -7.90
N TYR A 158 7.04 0.87 -7.19
CA TYR A 158 7.10 -0.57 -7.02
C TYR A 158 7.08 -0.90 -5.53
N GLU A 159 6.15 -1.76 -5.12
CA GLU A 159 5.94 -2.17 -3.75
C GLU A 159 6.02 -3.69 -3.63
N ARG A 160 6.57 -4.16 -2.54
CA ARG A 160 6.65 -5.57 -2.19
C ARG A 160 6.11 -5.79 -0.79
N TYR A 161 5.31 -6.83 -0.64
CA TYR A 161 4.66 -7.24 0.58
C TYR A 161 5.19 -8.62 0.95
N GLU A 162 5.91 -8.72 2.09
CA GLU A 162 6.42 -9.99 2.59
C GLU A 162 5.30 -10.73 3.32
N VAL A 163 4.68 -11.69 2.64
CA VAL A 163 3.59 -12.47 3.22
C VAL A 163 4.15 -13.72 3.87
N SER A 164 4.15 -13.75 5.22
CA SER A 164 4.62 -14.91 5.99
C SER A 164 3.86 -16.18 5.60
N HIS A 165 4.56 -17.18 5.10
CA HIS A 165 4.04 -18.50 4.63
C HIS A 165 3.31 -18.48 3.27
N SER A 166 3.47 -17.46 2.45
CA SER A 166 3.04 -17.41 1.05
C SER A 166 4.12 -16.72 0.22
N ASN A 167 4.07 -16.87 -1.09
CA ASN A 167 4.99 -16.16 -1.96
C ASN A 167 4.72 -14.66 -1.89
N ASP A 168 5.78 -13.89 -1.96
CA ASP A 168 5.75 -12.44 -1.91
C ASP A 168 4.80 -11.84 -2.96
N MET A 169 4.05 -10.84 -2.57
CA MET A 169 3.22 -10.06 -3.47
C MET A 169 3.94 -8.78 -3.87
N GLY A 170 3.94 -8.47 -5.17
CA GLY A 170 4.50 -7.23 -5.71
C GLY A 170 3.47 -6.46 -6.52
N MET A 171 3.58 -5.13 -6.51
CA MET A 171 2.76 -4.25 -7.34
C MET A 171 3.61 -3.14 -7.96
N ALA A 172 3.58 -3.06 -9.29
CA ALA A 172 4.08 -1.91 -10.02
C ALA A 172 2.90 -1.01 -10.40
N SER A 173 2.95 0.26 -10.04
CA SER A 173 1.81 1.17 -10.22
C SER A 173 2.22 2.53 -10.77
N VAL A 174 1.28 3.17 -11.48
CA VAL A 174 1.36 4.57 -11.92
C VAL A 174 0.17 5.32 -11.33
N GLY A 175 0.42 6.47 -10.74
CA GLY A 175 -0.60 7.23 -10.04
C GLY A 175 -0.48 8.73 -10.17
N VAL A 176 -1.54 9.39 -9.72
CA VAL A 176 -1.63 10.84 -9.59
C VAL A 176 -1.65 11.19 -8.11
N VAL A 177 -0.94 12.25 -7.76
CA VAL A 177 -0.90 12.83 -6.41
C VAL A 177 -1.52 14.21 -6.48
N TRP A 178 -2.36 14.52 -5.51
CA TRP A 178 -2.91 15.84 -5.32
C TRP A 178 -2.55 16.33 -3.92
N ALA A 179 -1.70 17.37 -3.85
CA ALA A 179 -1.30 18.00 -2.61
C ALA A 179 -2.31 19.09 -2.20
N PHE A 180 -2.65 19.10 -0.93
CA PHE A 180 -3.44 20.15 -0.30
C PHE A 180 -2.50 20.97 0.57
N LEU A 181 -2.73 22.24 0.62
CA LEU A 181 -2.03 23.15 1.53
C LEU A 181 -2.45 22.91 2.97
#